data_558d13879221f4c64483e9d280701224
#
_entry.id   558d13879221f4c64483e9d280701224
#
_cell.length_a   1.000
_cell.length_b   1.000
_cell.length_c   1.000
_cell.angle_alpha   90.00
_cell.angle_beta   90.00
_cell.angle_gamma   90.00
#
_symmetry.space_group_name_H-M   'P 1'
#
loop_
_entity.id
_entity.type
_entity.pdbx_description
1 polymer ?
#
loop_
_entity_poly.entity_id
_entity_poly.type
_entity_poly.pdbx_seq_one_letter_code
_entity_poly.pdbx_strand_id
1 'polypeptide(L)'
;MRGRSAVFAILLIAAVLSAGCIEGGNFVYSRGKTLSPGDSLSYAFSGPANLTVKVSSNVPVEVKIVGDGGVLKDFGETRRVDTVVQLPKGKWKVIIKNPGNGRAVLDIEIKGR
;
A
#
# COMPACT_ATOMS: atom_id res chain seq x y z
N MET A 1 -12.42 16.00 26.62
CA MET A 1 -12.11 15.55 26.43
C MET A 1 -11.80 15.28 26.34
N ARG A 2 -11.80 15.04 26.30
CA ARG A 2 -11.34 14.53 26.09
C ARG A 2 -11.32 13.87 25.57
N GLY A 3 -11.56 13.67 25.46
CA GLY A 3 -11.41 12.86 24.92
C GLY A 3 -11.48 12.96 24.03
N ARG A 4 -11.75 13.20 23.55
CA ARG A 4 -11.66 13.10 22.72
C ARG A 4 -10.91 13.18 22.11
N SER A 5 -10.75 13.57 22.16
CA SER A 5 -9.86 13.52 21.59
C SER A 5 -9.28 12.62 21.48
N ALA A 6 -9.38 12.22 21.94
CA ALA A 6 -8.76 11.15 21.90
C ALA A 6 -9.32 10.38 21.02
N VAL A 7 -9.91 10.52 20.94
CA VAL A 7 -10.33 9.75 20.20
C VAL A 7 -10.10 10.05 19.05
N PHE A 8 -10.01 10.57 18.87
CA PHE A 8 -9.69 10.52 17.84
C PHE A 8 -8.75 10.28 17.45
N ALA A 9 -8.51 10.42 17.89
CA ALA A 9 -7.40 10.08 17.54
C ALA A 9 -7.30 8.78 17.30
N ILE A 10 -7.81 8.36 17.60
CA ILE A 10 -7.72 7.18 17.46
C ILE A 10 -8.13 6.73 16.39
N LEU A 11 -8.71 7.07 16.05
CA LEU A 11 -9.03 6.49 15.14
C LEU A 11 -8.43 6.54 14.20
N LEU A 12 -8.10 7.03 14.09
CA LEU A 12 -7.52 6.97 13.15
C LEU A 12 -6.78 6.15 13.10
N ILE A 13 -6.61 5.78 13.60
CA ILE A 13 -5.87 5.00 13.66
C ILE A 13 -6.06 3.96 13.18
N ALA A 14 -6.76 3.70 13.25
CA ALA A 14 -7.00 2.58 12.85
C ALA A 14 -6.68 2.38 11.61
N ALA A 15 -6.86 2.89 11.18
CA ALA A 15 -6.58 2.58 10.05
C ALA A 15 -5.34 2.70 9.86
N VAL A 16 -5.18 3.03 10.26
CA VAL A 16 -4.15 3.06 10.09
C VAL A 16 -3.63 2.31 10.44
N LEU A 17 -3.87 2.01 10.83
CA LEU A 17 -3.29 1.27 11.12
C LEU A 17 -3.03 0.61 10.54
N SER A 18 -3.26 0.62 10.20
CA SER A 18 -3.00 -0.14 9.59
C SER A 18 -1.97 0.12 9.01
N ALA A 19 -1.89 0.70 8.89
CA ALA A 19 -0.98 0.83 8.30
C ALA A 19 -0.08 1.39 8.84
N GLY A 20 -0.09 1.65 9.16
CA GLY A 20 0.73 1.91 9.44
C GLY A 20 1.63 2.23 9.44
N CYS A 21 1.72 2.34 9.44
CA CYS A 21 2.43 2.47 9.41
C CYS A 21 3.37 2.67 9.63
N ILE A 22 3.71 2.79 9.85
CA ILE A 22 4.65 2.68 9.89
C ILE A 22 5.44 3.69 10.28
N GLU A 23 5.70 3.95 11.19
CA GLU A 23 6.35 4.82 11.61
C GLU A 23 7.66 4.86 11.44
N GLY A 24 8.31 5.70 11.50
CA GLY A 24 9.67 5.80 11.37
C GLY A 24 10.20 5.23 10.16
N GLY A 25 9.48 4.48 9.54
CA GLY A 25 10.01 3.90 8.41
C GLY A 25 9.00 3.82 7.36
N ASN A 26 9.44 3.59 6.23
CA ASN A 26 8.57 3.39 5.12
C ASN A 26 8.61 1.91 4.82
N PHE A 27 7.95 1.13 5.65
CA PHE A 27 8.03 -0.31 5.53
C PHE A 27 6.67 -0.94 5.77
N VAL A 28 6.26 -1.80 4.85
CA VAL A 28 5.04 -2.60 4.96
C VAL A 28 5.41 -4.04 4.73
N TYR A 29 4.94 -4.91 5.60
CA TYR A 29 5.16 -6.34 5.45
C TYR A 29 3.90 -7.06 5.89
N SER A 30 3.30 -7.82 4.99
CA SER A 30 2.11 -8.60 5.27
C SER A 30 2.18 -9.92 4.53
N ARG A 31 1.84 -11.00 5.21
CA ARG A 31 1.77 -12.30 4.58
C ARG A 31 0.37 -12.84 4.72
N GLY A 32 -0.13 -13.43 3.65
CA GLY A 32 -1.45 -14.02 3.66
C GLY A 32 -2.56 -13.01 3.79
N LYS A 33 -2.33 -11.78 3.34
CA LYS A 33 -3.36 -10.74 3.37
C LYS A 33 -4.42 -11.07 2.34
N THR A 34 -5.68 -11.10 2.77
CA THR A 34 -6.77 -11.40 1.85
C THR A 34 -7.41 -10.11 1.35
N LEU A 35 -7.82 -10.14 0.09
CA LEU A 35 -8.43 -9.00 -0.55
C LEU A 35 -9.62 -9.50 -1.37
N SER A 36 -10.80 -9.10 -0.96
CA SER A 36 -12.03 -9.52 -1.63
C SER A 36 -12.14 -8.89 -3.02
N PRO A 37 -12.93 -9.50 -3.91
CA PRO A 37 -13.14 -8.90 -5.22
C PRO A 37 -13.63 -7.46 -5.12
N GLY A 38 -13.02 -6.58 -5.89
CA GLY A 38 -13.38 -5.17 -5.91
C GLY A 38 -12.73 -4.33 -4.83
N ASP A 39 -12.09 -4.96 -3.84
CA ASP A 39 -11.45 -4.22 -2.76
C ASP A 39 -10.04 -3.80 -3.14
N SER A 40 -9.54 -2.84 -2.42
CA SER A 40 -8.18 -2.36 -2.63
C SER A 40 -7.49 -2.06 -1.31
N LEU A 41 -6.15 -2.08 -1.37
CA LEU A 41 -5.27 -1.68 -0.28
C LEU A 41 -4.51 -0.45 -0.73
N SER A 42 -4.18 0.42 0.21
CA SER A 42 -3.44 1.64 -0.10
C SER A 42 -2.42 1.88 1.00
N TYR A 43 -1.17 2.09 0.62
CA TYR A 43 -0.09 2.35 1.56
C TYR A 43 0.61 3.65 1.16
N ALA A 44 0.79 4.53 2.13
CA ALA A 44 1.36 5.86 1.88
C ALA A 44 2.87 5.86 2.12
N PHE A 45 3.59 6.53 1.24
CA PHE A 45 5.04 6.70 1.35
C PHE A 45 5.40 8.11 0.97
N SER A 46 6.54 8.57 1.45
CA SER A 46 7.05 9.90 1.12
C SER A 46 8.33 9.78 0.32
N GLY A 47 8.45 10.59 -0.69
CA GLY A 47 9.67 10.72 -1.46
C GLY A 47 10.43 11.99 -1.08
N PRO A 48 11.67 12.11 -1.55
CA PRO A 48 12.34 11.20 -2.45
C PRO A 48 12.79 9.92 -1.73
N ALA A 49 12.69 8.81 -2.43
CA ALA A 49 13.09 7.52 -1.86
C ALA A 49 13.18 6.48 -2.96
N ASN A 50 13.93 5.43 -2.69
CA ASN A 50 13.91 4.25 -3.54
C ASN A 50 12.95 3.27 -2.88
N LEU A 51 11.89 2.93 -3.59
CA LEU A 51 10.84 2.09 -3.05
C LEU A 51 10.98 0.69 -3.61
N THR A 52 11.30 -0.26 -2.75
CA THR A 52 11.31 -1.67 -3.14
C THR A 52 9.90 -2.20 -2.98
N VAL A 53 9.34 -2.73 -4.06
CA VAL A 53 7.97 -3.24 -4.07
C VAL A 53 8.01 -4.72 -4.40
N LYS A 54 7.55 -5.54 -3.48
CA LYS A 54 7.41 -6.98 -3.70
C LYS A 54 5.99 -7.37 -3.32
N VAL A 55 5.24 -7.81 -4.31
CA VAL A 55 3.86 -8.24 -4.12
C VAL A 55 3.70 -9.55 -4.85
N SER A 56 3.15 -10.55 -4.19
CA SER A 56 2.77 -11.78 -4.87
C SER A 56 1.34 -12.12 -4.50
N SER A 57 0.64 -12.76 -5.43
CA SER A 57 -0.78 -13.06 -5.28
C SER A 57 -1.11 -14.35 -5.98
N ASN A 58 -2.11 -15.04 -5.47
CA ASN A 58 -2.62 -16.26 -6.12
C ASN A 58 -3.45 -15.97 -7.35
N VAL A 59 -3.93 -14.73 -7.50
CA VAL A 59 -4.73 -14.30 -8.66
C VAL A 59 -4.19 -12.94 -9.12
N PRO A 60 -4.45 -12.54 -10.38
CA PRO A 60 -3.98 -11.24 -10.83
C PRO A 60 -4.59 -10.10 -10.02
N VAL A 61 -3.76 -9.14 -9.68
CA VAL A 61 -4.18 -7.91 -8.99
C VAL A 61 -3.56 -6.73 -9.71
N GLU A 62 -4.18 -5.57 -9.59
CA GLU A 62 -3.64 -4.35 -10.15
C GLU A 62 -2.77 -3.68 -9.10
N VAL A 63 -1.57 -3.29 -9.49
CA VAL A 63 -0.64 -2.58 -8.60
C VAL A 63 -0.21 -1.31 -9.28
N LYS A 64 -0.33 -0.19 -8.60
CA LYS A 64 0.14 1.09 -9.14
C LYS A 64 0.60 2.01 -8.03
N ILE A 65 1.42 2.98 -8.41
CA ILE A 65 1.93 4.00 -7.52
C ILE A 65 1.42 5.34 -8.03
N VAL A 66 0.70 6.05 -7.18
CA VAL A 66 0.07 7.30 -7.56
C VAL A 66 0.47 8.40 -6.58
N GLY A 67 0.42 9.63 -7.06
CA GLY A 67 0.64 10.81 -6.24
C GLY A 67 -0.30 11.92 -6.69
N ASP A 68 -0.09 13.12 -6.19
CA ASP A 68 -0.96 14.25 -6.51
C ASP A 68 -0.97 14.55 -8.00
N GLY A 69 0.13 14.33 -8.68
CA GLY A 69 0.24 14.61 -10.10
C GLY A 69 -0.25 13.49 -11.01
N GLY A 70 -0.71 12.39 -10.43
CA GLY A 70 -1.20 11.27 -11.20
C GLY A 70 -0.43 9.98 -10.96
N VAL A 71 -0.44 9.11 -11.95
CA VAL A 71 0.17 7.78 -11.83
C VAL A 71 1.66 7.88 -12.13
N LEU A 72 2.50 7.45 -11.20
CA LEU A 72 3.93 7.36 -11.43
C LEU A 72 4.29 6.05 -12.13
N LYS A 73 3.69 4.97 -11.69
CA LYS A 73 3.95 3.66 -12.23
C LYS A 73 2.71 2.79 -12.14
N ASP A 74 2.39 2.13 -13.23
CA ASP A 74 1.24 1.23 -13.30
C ASP A 74 1.78 -0.12 -13.77
N PHE A 75 1.71 -1.13 -12.90
CA PHE A 75 2.19 -2.45 -13.22
C PHE A 75 1.14 -3.31 -13.93
N GLY A 76 -0.09 -2.78 -14.03
CA GLY A 76 -1.18 -3.52 -14.65
C GLY A 76 -1.65 -4.67 -13.78
N GLU A 77 -2.34 -5.60 -14.39
CA GLU A 77 -2.79 -6.80 -13.70
C GLU A 77 -1.67 -7.82 -13.70
N THR A 78 -1.29 -8.28 -12.54
CA THR A 78 -0.17 -9.19 -12.40
C THR A 78 -0.30 -10.00 -11.12
N ARG A 79 0.35 -11.14 -11.09
CA ARG A 79 0.42 -11.96 -9.88
C ARG A 79 1.67 -11.68 -9.09
N ARG A 80 2.60 -10.90 -9.65
CA ARG A 80 3.87 -10.67 -8.98
C ARG A 80 4.49 -9.37 -9.43
N VAL A 81 4.92 -8.60 -8.46
CA VAL A 81 5.75 -7.41 -8.66
C VAL A 81 6.98 -7.57 -7.79
N ASP A 82 8.15 -7.34 -8.37
CA ASP A 82 9.40 -7.41 -7.64
C ASP A 82 10.34 -6.42 -8.30
N THR A 83 10.36 -5.20 -7.79
CA THR A 83 11.10 -4.13 -8.42
C THR A 83 11.42 -3.01 -7.45
N VAL A 84 12.25 -2.09 -7.90
CA VAL A 84 12.57 -0.87 -7.17
C VAL A 84 12.10 0.30 -8.02
N VAL A 85 11.35 1.20 -7.41
CA VAL A 85 10.85 2.41 -8.07
C VAL A 85 11.41 3.61 -7.34
N GLN A 86 11.95 4.55 -8.10
CA GLN A 86 12.46 5.78 -7.52
C GLN A 86 11.30 6.76 -7.37
N LEU A 87 10.99 7.12 -6.13
CA LEU A 87 9.94 8.08 -5.85
C LEU A 87 10.52 9.48 -5.88
N PRO A 88 9.93 10.39 -6.66
CA PRO A 88 10.27 11.79 -6.56
C PRO A 88 9.84 12.37 -5.23
N LYS A 89 10.24 13.60 -4.98
CA LYS A 89 9.81 14.33 -3.80
C LYS A 89 8.28 14.42 -3.79
N GLY A 90 7.71 14.21 -2.61
CA GLY A 90 6.27 14.34 -2.44
C GLY A 90 5.66 13.13 -1.75
N LYS A 91 4.35 13.07 -1.81
CA LYS A 91 3.59 12.01 -1.16
C LYS A 91 3.03 11.06 -2.21
N TRP A 92 3.18 9.79 -1.95
CA TRP A 92 2.83 8.75 -2.90
C TRP A 92 2.04 7.65 -2.20
N LYS A 93 1.27 6.90 -2.98
CA LYS A 93 0.53 5.75 -2.48
C LYS A 93 0.75 4.57 -3.39
N VAL A 94 0.99 3.41 -2.79
CA VAL A 94 0.97 2.15 -3.51
C VAL A 94 -0.42 1.58 -3.35
N ILE A 95 -1.11 1.35 -4.45
CA ILE A 95 -2.48 0.87 -4.45
C ILE A 95 -2.50 -0.53 -5.06
N ILE A 96 -3.08 -1.48 -4.35
CA ILE A 96 -3.24 -2.85 -4.80
C ILE A 96 -4.73 -3.13 -4.83
N LYS A 97 -5.26 -3.48 -6.00
CA LYS A 97 -6.69 -3.72 -6.18
C LYS A 97 -6.92 -5.11 -6.72
N ASN A 98 -7.96 -5.75 -6.23
CA ASN A 98 -8.40 -7.03 -6.77
C ASN A 98 -9.54 -6.78 -7.76
N PRO A 99 -9.26 -6.78 -9.08
CA PRO A 99 -10.30 -6.51 -10.07
C PRO A 99 -11.10 -7.75 -10.46
N GLY A 100 -10.69 -8.91 -10.00
CA GLY A 100 -11.30 -10.16 -10.42
C GLY A 100 -12.49 -10.56 -9.56
N ASN A 101 -12.90 -11.81 -9.75
CA ASN A 101 -14.05 -12.36 -9.04
C ASN A 101 -13.66 -13.24 -7.86
N GLY A 102 -12.40 -13.64 -7.77
CA GLY A 102 -11.93 -14.50 -6.71
C GLY A 102 -11.20 -13.72 -5.64
N ARG A 103 -11.13 -14.29 -4.47
CA ARG A 103 -10.39 -13.67 -3.38
C ARG A 103 -8.90 -13.77 -3.65
N ALA A 104 -8.20 -12.67 -3.46
CA ALA A 104 -6.76 -12.64 -3.58
C ALA A 104 -6.14 -12.91 -2.23
N VAL A 105 -5.05 -13.67 -2.21
CA VAL A 105 -4.21 -13.87 -1.03
C VAL A 105 -2.86 -13.31 -1.39
N LEU A 106 -2.42 -12.32 -0.64
CA LEU A 106 -1.26 -11.52 -0.99
C LEU A 106 -0.14 -11.65 0.02
N ASP A 107 1.08 -11.67 -0.47
CA ASP A 107 2.26 -11.42 0.34
C ASP A 107 2.83 -10.11 -0.14
N ILE A 108 3.02 -9.17 0.77
CA ILE A 108 3.39 -7.80 0.45
C ILE A 108 4.62 -7.41 1.27
N GLU A 109 5.61 -6.89 0.58
CA GLU A 109 6.77 -6.29 1.24
C GLU A 109 7.14 -5.04 0.47
N ILE A 110 7.01 -3.88 1.11
CA ILE A 110 7.31 -2.60 0.48
C ILE A 110 8.20 -1.82 1.43
N LYS A 111 9.36 -1.42 0.94
CA LYS A 111 10.31 -0.66 1.74
C LYS A 111 10.75 0.59 1.01
N GLY A 112 10.77 1.72 1.72
CA GLY A 112 11.32 2.96 1.21
C GLY A 112 12.68 3.25 1.84
N ARG A 113 13.61 3.74 1.04
CA ARG A 113 14.91 4.12 1.55
C ARG A 113 15.33 5.45 1.08
#